data_5e28c89a4f0c471bd66e0887459a6743
#
_entry.id   5e28c89a4f0c471bd66e0887459a6743
#
_cell.length_a   1.000
_cell.length_b   1.000
_cell.length_c   1.000
_cell.angle_alpha   90.00
_cell.angle_beta   90.00
_cell.angle_gamma   90.00
#
_symmetry.space_group_name_H-M   'P 1'
#
loop_
_entity.id
_entity.type
_entity.pdbx_description
1 polymer ?
#
loop_
_entity_poly.entity_id
_entity_poly.type
_entity_poly.pdbx_seq_one_letter_code
_entity_poly.pdbx_strand_id
1 'polypeptide(L)'
;DADVHFTKEENEWVKLKCGKANFKLAGVAREQFPEVPSFKSAPMKLSADIFNHFIQNTAFAITNEQSRFTLSGAKFMIDGGAARMVTTDGHRLAFIEKKLTDSAAKDTMDALIPKKALMELTKISRDAKGDVSFGEDANHIYFEVNGRLLITRKLSGTFPNYEMVIPKDNDKTATFDAEEMKTAIRRVSLMADERTRSVRMTIRPNEIEIGAQSSEEGEASEKVAAEYTGEEVQVGFNSQYLQEFLNVVGAGESETEGTNEKETDGETVRVKESANRLRIAFEFKDGNAQTQLNIAGDKTYDYKYIVMPLRI
;
A
#
# COMPACT_ATOMS: atom_id res chain seq x y z
N ASP A 1 15.83 24.75 -29.04
CA ASP A 1 15.03 25.37 -27.95
C ASP A 1 14.67 26.79 -28.42
N ALA A 2 13.39 27.14 -28.37
CA ALA A 2 12.86 28.46 -28.70
C ALA A 2 11.99 28.95 -27.54
N ASP A 3 12.11 30.24 -27.23
CA ASP A 3 11.31 30.88 -26.19
C ASP A 3 9.83 30.88 -26.55
N VAL A 4 8.97 30.68 -25.57
CA VAL A 4 7.53 30.74 -25.68
C VAL A 4 7.07 32.08 -25.09
N HIS A 5 6.46 32.91 -25.94
CA HIS A 5 5.94 34.20 -25.54
C HIS A 5 4.42 34.17 -25.42
N PHE A 6 3.91 34.57 -24.24
CA PHE A 6 2.49 34.75 -24.00
C PHE A 6 2.17 36.24 -23.98
N THR A 7 1.16 36.64 -24.73
CA THR A 7 0.67 38.04 -24.75
C THR A 7 -0.84 38.00 -24.51
N LYS A 8 -1.30 38.67 -23.46
CA LYS A 8 -2.73 38.87 -23.23
C LYS A 8 -3.23 39.94 -24.23
N GLU A 9 -4.29 39.61 -24.95
CA GLU A 9 -5.01 40.52 -25.86
C GLU A 9 -6.34 40.94 -25.20
N GLU A 10 -7.08 41.78 -25.92
CA GLU A 10 -8.42 42.20 -25.52
C GLU A 10 -9.39 40.99 -25.47
N ASN A 11 -10.48 41.11 -24.69
CA ASN A 11 -11.51 40.07 -24.54
C ASN A 11 -10.98 38.72 -24.07
N GLU A 12 -9.99 38.72 -23.16
CA GLU A 12 -9.40 37.54 -22.54
C GLU A 12 -8.67 36.61 -23.53
N TRP A 13 -8.41 37.02 -24.75
CA TRP A 13 -7.62 36.23 -25.67
C TRP A 13 -6.14 36.25 -25.30
N VAL A 14 -5.48 35.13 -25.53
CA VAL A 14 -4.03 34.97 -25.32
C VAL A 14 -3.37 34.54 -26.61
N LYS A 15 -2.39 35.34 -27.05
CA LYS A 15 -1.52 34.98 -28.15
C LYS A 15 -0.29 34.27 -27.62
N LEU A 16 -0.01 33.07 -28.17
CA LEU A 16 1.17 32.28 -27.88
C LEU A 16 2.03 32.20 -29.13
N LYS A 17 3.31 32.60 -29.01
CA LYS A 17 4.28 32.58 -30.10
C LYS A 17 5.50 31.76 -29.66
N CYS A 18 5.90 30.81 -30.52
CA CYS A 18 7.11 30.03 -30.33
C CYS A 18 7.77 29.78 -31.69
N GLY A 19 8.91 30.42 -31.96
CA GLY A 19 9.57 30.36 -33.26
C GLY A 19 8.64 30.84 -34.40
N LYS A 20 8.32 29.94 -35.33
CA LYS A 20 7.38 30.22 -36.46
C LYS A 20 5.92 29.91 -36.11
N ALA A 21 5.66 29.25 -34.98
CA ALA A 21 4.31 28.90 -34.58
C ALA A 21 3.61 30.07 -33.86
N ASN A 22 2.37 30.34 -34.24
CA ASN A 22 1.52 31.35 -33.62
C ASN A 22 0.16 30.74 -33.33
N PHE A 23 -0.29 30.87 -32.08
CA PHE A 23 -1.60 30.43 -31.63
C PHE A 23 -2.36 31.63 -31.06
N LYS A 24 -3.67 31.61 -31.24
CA LYS A 24 -4.58 32.50 -30.55
C LYS A 24 -5.59 31.67 -29.78
N LEU A 25 -5.54 31.75 -28.46
CA LEU A 25 -6.32 30.94 -27.55
C LEU A 25 -7.38 31.81 -26.88
N ALA A 26 -8.60 31.33 -26.85
CA ALA A 26 -9.65 31.94 -26.05
C ALA A 26 -9.37 31.67 -24.56
N GLY A 27 -9.27 32.72 -23.79
CA GLY A 27 -9.16 32.63 -22.33
C GLY A 27 -10.52 32.77 -21.66
N VAL A 28 -10.51 32.66 -20.36
CA VAL A 28 -11.65 32.84 -19.47
C VAL A 28 -11.31 33.97 -18.50
N ALA A 29 -12.27 34.87 -18.25
CA ALA A 29 -12.09 35.94 -17.28
C ALA A 29 -11.77 35.38 -15.88
N ARG A 30 -10.90 36.09 -15.15
CA ARG A 30 -10.44 35.68 -13.82
C ARG A 30 -11.61 35.43 -12.87
N GLU A 31 -12.67 36.22 -12.98
CA GLU A 31 -13.88 36.15 -12.16
C GLU A 31 -14.70 34.86 -12.42
N GLN A 32 -14.49 34.22 -13.56
CA GLN A 32 -15.12 32.94 -13.94
C GLN A 32 -14.26 31.74 -13.58
N PHE A 33 -13.02 31.96 -13.14
CA PHE A 33 -12.16 30.87 -12.68
C PHE A 33 -12.67 30.36 -11.33
N PRO A 34 -12.87 29.04 -11.15
CA PRO A 34 -13.33 28.48 -9.91
C PRO A 34 -12.43 28.91 -8.73
N GLU A 35 -13.04 29.26 -7.61
CA GLU A 35 -12.27 29.52 -6.39
C GLU A 35 -11.52 28.25 -5.97
N VAL A 36 -10.21 28.37 -5.79
CA VAL A 36 -9.39 27.30 -5.24
C VAL A 36 -9.57 27.31 -3.73
N PRO A 37 -10.08 26.22 -3.14
CA PRO A 37 -10.20 26.12 -1.69
C PRO A 37 -8.83 26.30 -1.01
N SER A 38 -8.83 26.83 0.20
CA SER A 38 -7.60 27.05 0.98
C SER A 38 -7.75 26.45 2.37
N PHE A 39 -6.64 26.18 3.04
CA PHE A 39 -6.67 25.82 4.46
C PHE A 39 -7.42 26.85 5.28
N LYS A 40 -8.44 26.41 6.02
CA LYS A 40 -9.27 27.25 6.91
C LYS A 40 -8.95 27.09 8.38
N SER A 41 -8.16 26.07 8.74
CA SER A 41 -7.77 25.75 10.11
C SER A 41 -6.27 25.52 10.21
N ALA A 42 -5.74 25.51 11.43
CA ALA A 42 -4.35 25.14 11.66
C ALA A 42 -4.12 23.70 11.17
N PRO A 43 -3.11 23.46 10.31
CA PRO A 43 -2.87 22.13 9.78
C PRO A 43 -2.27 21.21 10.85
N MET A 44 -2.68 19.97 10.84
CA MET A 44 -1.95 18.85 11.47
C MET A 44 -0.67 18.57 10.68
N LYS A 45 0.29 17.91 11.32
CA LYS A 45 1.55 17.52 10.68
C LYS A 45 1.86 16.06 10.95
N LEU A 46 2.33 15.39 9.92
CA LEU A 46 2.86 14.02 10.00
C LEU A 46 4.04 13.91 9.04
N SER A 47 5.09 13.19 9.44
CA SER A 47 6.25 12.97 8.57
C SER A 47 5.83 12.41 7.21
N ALA A 48 6.45 12.93 6.15
CA ALA A 48 6.26 12.43 4.79
C ALA A 48 6.59 10.94 4.67
N ASP A 49 7.60 10.46 5.42
CA ASP A 49 7.98 9.05 5.46
C ASP A 49 6.85 8.18 6.01
N ILE A 50 6.16 8.63 7.08
CA ILE A 50 5.03 7.89 7.65
C ILE A 50 3.86 7.84 6.65
N PHE A 51 3.52 8.96 5.99
CA PHE A 51 2.48 8.96 4.96
C PHE A 51 2.82 8.04 3.80
N ASN A 52 4.04 8.14 3.27
CA ASN A 52 4.49 7.31 2.16
C ASN A 52 4.48 5.83 2.54
N HIS A 53 4.96 5.50 3.74
CA HIS A 53 4.94 4.13 4.26
C HIS A 53 3.50 3.60 4.41
N PHE A 54 2.57 4.41 4.92
CA PHE A 54 1.15 4.05 5.04
C PHE A 54 0.54 3.78 3.67
N ILE A 55 0.72 4.69 2.71
CA ILE A 55 0.15 4.55 1.37
C ILE A 55 0.75 3.33 0.66
N GLN A 56 2.06 3.14 0.74
CA GLN A 56 2.74 2.00 0.12
C GLN A 56 2.19 0.67 0.65
N ASN A 57 2.00 0.56 1.96
CA ASN A 57 1.59 -0.68 2.61
C ASN A 57 0.08 -0.92 2.63
N THR A 58 -0.74 0.01 2.13
CA THR A 58 -2.20 -0.17 2.15
C THR A 58 -2.88 0.03 0.79
N ALA A 59 -2.38 0.92 -0.06
CA ALA A 59 -3.12 1.34 -1.27
C ALA A 59 -3.38 0.21 -2.30
N PHE A 60 -2.63 -0.88 -2.25
CA PHE A 60 -2.84 -2.05 -3.11
C PHE A 60 -4.14 -2.81 -2.79
N ALA A 61 -4.64 -2.72 -1.56
CA ALA A 61 -5.89 -3.35 -1.15
C ALA A 61 -7.14 -2.49 -1.41
N ILE A 62 -7.00 -1.29 -2.01
CA ILE A 62 -8.13 -0.45 -2.41
C ILE A 62 -8.81 -1.08 -3.64
N THR A 63 -10.13 -1.19 -3.61
CA THR A 63 -10.90 -1.68 -4.76
C THR A 63 -10.75 -0.78 -6.00
N ASN A 64 -10.81 -1.39 -7.17
CA ASN A 64 -10.94 -0.70 -8.45
C ASN A 64 -12.40 -0.67 -8.95
N GLU A 65 -13.33 -1.31 -8.23
CA GLU A 65 -14.74 -1.35 -8.59
C GLU A 65 -15.44 -0.03 -8.26
N GLN A 66 -15.96 0.63 -9.27
CA GLN A 66 -16.68 1.91 -9.13
C GLN A 66 -18.00 1.79 -8.34
N SER A 67 -18.59 0.61 -8.30
CA SER A 67 -19.83 0.33 -7.56
C SER A 67 -19.65 0.35 -6.04
N ARG A 68 -18.43 0.13 -5.55
CA ARG A 68 -18.08 0.12 -4.11
C ARG A 68 -17.43 1.43 -3.68
N PHE A 69 -18.17 2.51 -3.76
CA PHE A 69 -17.68 3.88 -3.64
C PHE A 69 -16.86 4.12 -2.36
N THR A 70 -17.32 3.62 -1.21
CA THR A 70 -16.66 3.79 0.08
C THR A 70 -15.34 3.01 0.21
N LEU A 71 -15.11 2.02 -0.65
CA LEU A 71 -13.91 1.20 -0.69
C LEU A 71 -12.90 1.66 -1.76
N SER A 72 -13.24 2.70 -2.55
CA SER A 72 -12.37 3.23 -3.61
C SER A 72 -11.26 4.18 -3.08
N GLY A 73 -11.03 4.19 -1.78
CA GLY A 73 -10.00 4.97 -1.10
C GLY A 73 -9.59 4.34 0.22
N ALA A 74 -8.77 5.06 0.98
CA ALA A 74 -8.34 4.67 2.30
C ALA A 74 -9.09 5.42 3.39
N LYS A 75 -9.43 4.73 4.47
CA LYS A 75 -9.82 5.36 5.72
C LYS A 75 -8.56 5.77 6.45
N PHE A 76 -8.39 7.08 6.64
CA PHE A 76 -7.28 7.66 7.38
C PHE A 76 -7.79 8.28 8.67
N MET A 77 -7.18 7.94 9.78
CA MET A 77 -7.59 8.36 11.11
C MET A 77 -6.40 8.85 11.92
N ILE A 78 -6.63 9.91 12.69
CA ILE A 78 -5.77 10.29 13.81
C ILE A 78 -6.67 10.32 15.05
N ASP A 79 -6.31 9.54 16.05
CA ASP A 79 -7.06 9.41 17.29
C ASP A 79 -6.17 8.81 18.39
N GLY A 80 -6.30 9.34 19.61
CA GLY A 80 -5.64 8.79 20.80
C GLY A 80 -4.12 8.73 20.72
N GLY A 81 -3.48 9.62 19.96
CA GLY A 81 -2.03 9.63 19.79
C GLY A 81 -1.53 8.57 18.82
N ALA A 82 -2.38 8.09 17.93
CA ALA A 82 -2.00 7.19 16.84
C ALA A 82 -2.52 7.71 15.50
N ALA A 83 -1.75 7.45 14.43
CA ALA A 83 -2.22 7.57 13.06
C ALA A 83 -2.49 6.17 12.51
N ARG A 84 -3.58 6.01 11.75
CA ARG A 84 -4.01 4.74 11.16
C ARG A 84 -4.43 4.93 9.72
N MET A 85 -4.13 3.95 8.88
CA MET A 85 -4.68 3.86 7.54
C MET A 85 -5.22 2.46 7.29
N VAL A 86 -6.43 2.39 6.74
CA VAL A 86 -7.13 1.11 6.47
C VAL A 86 -7.69 1.13 5.06
N THR A 87 -7.49 0.04 4.35
CA THR A 87 -8.04 -0.18 3.00
C THR A 87 -8.58 -1.59 2.86
N THR A 88 -9.58 -1.77 2.04
CA THR A 88 -10.16 -3.09 1.74
C THR A 88 -10.91 -3.07 0.41
N ASP A 89 -10.99 -4.22 -0.24
CA ASP A 89 -11.86 -4.48 -1.40
C ASP A 89 -13.01 -5.45 -1.05
N GLY A 90 -13.12 -5.85 0.23
CA GLY A 90 -14.11 -6.80 0.72
C GLY A 90 -13.63 -8.25 0.73
N HIS A 91 -12.48 -8.57 0.13
CA HIS A 91 -11.85 -9.89 0.12
C HIS A 91 -10.54 -9.92 0.91
N ARG A 92 -9.93 -8.77 1.06
CA ARG A 92 -8.71 -8.54 1.83
C ARG A 92 -8.74 -7.17 2.50
N LEU A 93 -7.93 -6.98 3.51
CA LEU A 93 -7.82 -5.73 4.24
C LEU A 93 -6.36 -5.47 4.62
N ALA A 94 -5.89 -4.25 4.37
CA ALA A 94 -4.61 -3.78 4.88
C ALA A 94 -4.85 -2.71 5.95
N PHE A 95 -4.27 -2.91 7.12
CA PHE A 95 -4.30 -2.02 8.27
C PHE A 95 -2.89 -1.68 8.70
N ILE A 96 -2.61 -0.41 8.91
CA ILE A 96 -1.35 0.05 9.47
C ILE A 96 -1.59 1.14 10.51
N GLU A 97 -0.90 1.04 11.63
CA GLU A 97 -0.93 2.01 12.73
C GLU A 97 0.48 2.43 13.13
N LYS A 98 0.64 3.70 13.44
CA LYS A 98 1.84 4.27 14.07
C LYS A 98 1.45 5.09 15.29
N LYS A 99 2.04 4.78 16.45
CA LYS A 99 1.92 5.64 17.63
C LYS A 99 2.69 6.93 17.40
N LEU A 100 2.05 8.05 17.69
CA LEU A 100 2.62 9.39 17.56
C LEU A 100 3.19 9.83 18.91
N THR A 101 4.38 10.41 18.89
CA THR A 101 5.14 10.73 20.12
C THR A 101 4.95 12.17 20.62
N ASP A 102 4.22 13.05 19.88
CA ASP A 102 4.15 14.48 20.19
C ASP A 102 2.76 15.13 20.03
N SER A 103 2.73 16.46 20.03
CA SER A 103 1.56 17.35 20.05
C SER A 103 0.45 17.02 19.03
N ALA A 104 0.75 16.27 17.98
CA ALA A 104 -0.24 15.68 17.07
C ALA A 104 -1.21 14.71 17.78
N ALA A 105 -0.89 14.27 18.99
CA ALA A 105 -1.71 13.38 19.80
C ALA A 105 -3.03 13.99 20.29
N LYS A 106 -3.24 15.28 20.12
CA LYS A 106 -4.48 15.97 20.57
C LYS A 106 -5.48 16.19 19.45
N ASP A 107 -5.04 16.09 18.22
CA ASP A 107 -5.88 16.30 17.05
C ASP A 107 -6.63 15.02 16.70
N THR A 108 -7.82 15.15 16.18
CA THR A 108 -8.62 14.02 15.69
C THR A 108 -8.97 14.24 14.23
N MET A 109 -8.89 13.20 13.44
CA MET A 109 -9.30 13.17 12.04
C MET A 109 -9.86 11.79 11.70
N ASP A 110 -10.95 11.76 10.93
CA ASP A 110 -11.52 10.53 10.37
C ASP A 110 -12.02 10.83 8.96
N ALA A 111 -11.25 10.47 7.96
CA ALA A 111 -11.55 10.84 6.58
C ALA A 111 -11.32 9.69 5.61
N LEU A 112 -12.15 9.65 4.55
CA LEU A 112 -11.98 8.74 3.42
C LEU A 112 -11.27 9.48 2.29
N ILE A 113 -10.03 9.07 2.01
CA ILE A 113 -9.14 9.66 1.00
C ILE A 113 -9.22 8.83 -0.28
N PRO A 114 -9.61 9.43 -1.42
CA PRO A 114 -9.64 8.70 -2.70
C PRO A 114 -8.28 8.14 -3.08
N LYS A 115 -8.25 6.93 -3.69
CA LYS A 115 -7.02 6.28 -4.19
C LYS A 115 -6.16 7.22 -5.05
N LYS A 116 -6.82 7.99 -5.95
CA LYS A 116 -6.12 8.94 -6.81
C LYS A 116 -5.36 10.01 -6.01
N ALA A 117 -5.96 10.54 -4.95
CA ALA A 117 -5.32 11.54 -4.11
C ALA A 117 -4.11 10.97 -3.36
N LEU A 118 -4.21 9.73 -2.86
CA LEU A 118 -3.07 9.03 -2.22
C LEU A 118 -1.91 8.85 -3.20
N MET A 119 -2.19 8.45 -4.44
CA MET A 119 -1.16 8.30 -5.48
C MET A 119 -0.50 9.63 -5.83
N GLU A 120 -1.26 10.73 -5.92
CA GLU A 120 -0.69 12.06 -6.16
C GLU A 120 0.09 12.55 -4.94
N LEU A 121 -0.39 12.30 -3.72
CA LEU A 121 0.34 12.64 -2.49
C LEU A 121 1.72 11.95 -2.47
N THR A 122 1.78 10.65 -2.78
CA THR A 122 3.06 9.91 -2.87
C THR A 122 4.02 10.54 -3.87
N LYS A 123 3.53 11.01 -5.04
CA LYS A 123 4.39 11.64 -6.05
C LYS A 123 5.00 12.96 -5.56
N ILE A 124 4.22 13.79 -4.86
CA ILE A 124 4.70 15.11 -4.39
C ILE A 124 5.50 15.03 -3.09
N SER A 125 5.36 13.93 -2.32
CA SER A 125 6.05 13.71 -1.04
C SER A 125 7.23 12.76 -1.11
N ARG A 126 7.48 12.09 -2.26
CA ARG A 126 8.54 11.06 -2.39
C ARG A 126 9.91 11.54 -1.93
N ASP A 127 10.29 12.76 -2.32
CA ASP A 127 11.59 13.33 -2.01
C ASP A 127 11.51 14.37 -0.88
N ALA A 128 10.39 14.44 -0.17
CA ALA A 128 10.19 15.40 0.89
C ALA A 128 10.95 14.99 2.15
N LYS A 129 11.86 15.87 2.58
CA LYS A 129 12.52 15.76 3.88
C LYS A 129 11.73 16.63 4.87
N GLY A 130 10.80 16.03 5.63
CA GLY A 130 10.02 16.75 6.62
C GLY A 130 8.57 16.31 6.68
N ASP A 131 7.72 17.22 7.13
CA ASP A 131 6.31 16.92 7.38
C ASP A 131 5.43 17.24 6.16
N VAL A 132 4.39 16.45 6.01
CA VAL A 132 3.18 16.81 5.27
C VAL A 132 2.26 17.54 6.25
N SER A 133 1.92 18.78 5.92
CA SER A 133 0.85 19.50 6.62
C SER A 133 -0.48 19.11 6.00
N PHE A 134 -1.47 18.78 6.82
CA PHE A 134 -2.78 18.35 6.31
C PHE A 134 -3.91 18.82 7.22
N GLY A 135 -5.10 18.85 6.67
CA GLY A 135 -6.31 19.22 7.37
C GLY A 135 -7.53 18.96 6.52
N GLU A 136 -8.70 19.18 7.10
CA GLU A 136 -9.96 18.92 6.41
C GLU A 136 -11.00 20.03 6.65
N ASP A 137 -11.93 20.15 5.74
CA ASP A 137 -13.22 20.82 5.95
C ASP A 137 -14.37 19.81 5.78
N ALA A 138 -15.60 20.28 5.67
CA ALA A 138 -16.76 19.42 5.51
C ALA A 138 -16.63 18.47 4.31
N ASN A 139 -16.02 18.90 3.20
CA ASN A 139 -16.02 18.19 1.92
C ASN A 139 -14.63 17.83 1.40
N HIS A 140 -13.58 18.51 1.85
CA HIS A 140 -12.24 18.39 1.28
C HIS A 140 -11.20 18.02 2.33
N ILE A 141 -10.13 17.42 1.83
CA ILE A 141 -8.87 17.23 2.55
C ILE A 141 -7.80 18.00 1.80
N TYR A 142 -6.93 18.62 2.55
CA TYR A 142 -5.82 19.44 2.10
C TYR A 142 -4.51 18.80 2.55
N PHE A 143 -3.54 18.70 1.64
CA PHE A 143 -2.18 18.27 1.94
C PHE A 143 -1.22 19.30 1.38
N GLU A 144 -0.29 19.75 2.19
CA GLU A 144 0.78 20.66 1.76
C GLU A 144 2.13 20.05 2.09
N VAL A 145 2.98 19.95 1.08
CA VAL A 145 4.33 19.43 1.19
C VAL A 145 5.24 20.15 0.18
N ASN A 146 6.39 20.63 0.64
CA ASN A 146 7.37 21.35 -0.21
C ASN A 146 6.75 22.52 -1.01
N GLY A 147 5.83 23.28 -0.42
CA GLY A 147 5.15 24.40 -1.08
C GLY A 147 4.13 23.99 -2.15
N ARG A 148 3.81 22.69 -2.27
CA ARG A 148 2.76 22.18 -3.16
C ARG A 148 1.52 21.85 -2.36
N LEU A 149 0.39 22.37 -2.78
CA LEU A 149 -0.91 22.13 -2.15
C LEU A 149 -1.71 21.14 -3.01
N LEU A 150 -2.06 20.00 -2.43
CA LEU A 150 -2.98 19.02 -2.99
C LEU A 150 -4.32 19.15 -2.28
N ILE A 151 -5.38 19.38 -3.03
CA ILE A 151 -6.75 19.45 -2.51
C ILE A 151 -7.55 18.33 -3.13
N THR A 152 -8.25 17.57 -2.33
CA THR A 152 -9.12 16.49 -2.80
C THR A 152 -10.46 16.51 -2.08
N ARG A 153 -11.51 16.12 -2.80
CA ARG A 153 -12.81 15.89 -2.19
C ARG A 153 -12.77 14.56 -1.42
N LYS A 154 -13.31 14.56 -0.20
CA LYS A 154 -13.48 13.33 0.57
C LYS A 154 -14.46 12.38 -0.13
N LEU A 155 -14.25 11.08 -0.02
CA LEU A 155 -15.29 10.12 -0.36
C LEU A 155 -16.42 10.22 0.67
N SER A 156 -17.65 10.17 0.17
CA SER A 156 -18.84 10.16 1.02
C SER A 156 -19.27 8.75 1.37
N GLY A 157 -19.95 8.60 2.50
CA GLY A 157 -20.47 7.32 2.99
C GLY A 157 -19.68 6.75 4.16
N THR A 158 -20.09 5.59 4.65
CA THR A 158 -19.51 4.94 5.81
C THR A 158 -18.57 3.83 5.38
N PHE A 159 -17.32 3.88 5.82
CA PHE A 159 -16.38 2.77 5.66
C PHE A 159 -16.83 1.59 6.54
N PRO A 160 -16.72 0.33 6.09
CA PRO A 160 -17.10 -0.82 6.88
C PRO A 160 -16.40 -0.87 8.24
N ASN A 161 -17.04 -1.53 9.21
CA ASN A 161 -16.41 -1.78 10.49
C ASN A 161 -15.29 -2.82 10.32
N TYR A 162 -14.09 -2.34 10.05
CA TYR A 162 -12.91 -3.16 9.77
C TYR A 162 -12.40 -3.93 11.00
N GLU A 163 -12.69 -3.44 12.22
CA GLU A 163 -12.27 -4.09 13.46
C GLU A 163 -12.91 -5.47 13.66
N MET A 164 -14.08 -5.69 13.05
CA MET A 164 -14.75 -6.99 13.05
C MET A 164 -14.12 -7.99 12.09
N VAL A 165 -13.32 -7.52 11.13
CA VAL A 165 -12.65 -8.35 10.12
C VAL A 165 -11.28 -8.81 10.62
N ILE A 166 -10.65 -8.04 11.49
CA ILE A 166 -9.36 -8.41 12.08
C ILE A 166 -9.54 -9.61 12.99
N PRO A 167 -8.91 -10.78 12.69
CA PRO A 167 -9.07 -11.99 13.48
C PRO A 167 -8.51 -11.79 14.90
N LYS A 168 -9.19 -12.32 15.90
CA LYS A 168 -8.81 -12.21 17.32
C LYS A 168 -8.49 -13.58 17.93
N ASP A 169 -8.76 -14.64 17.20
CA ASP A 169 -8.72 -16.03 17.69
C ASP A 169 -7.83 -16.94 16.83
N ASN A 170 -6.95 -16.36 16.02
CA ASN A 170 -5.87 -17.10 15.36
C ASN A 170 -4.91 -17.62 16.45
N ASP A 171 -4.73 -18.93 16.47
CA ASP A 171 -3.97 -19.66 17.51
C ASP A 171 -2.72 -20.36 16.95
N LYS A 172 -2.50 -20.28 15.64
CA LYS A 172 -1.37 -20.88 14.92
C LYS A 172 -0.60 -19.81 14.18
N THR A 173 0.73 -19.95 14.18
CA THR A 173 1.62 -19.06 13.45
C THR A 173 2.67 -19.87 12.70
N ALA A 174 2.79 -19.64 11.40
CA ALA A 174 3.90 -20.13 10.57
C ALA A 174 4.74 -18.94 10.13
N THR A 175 6.07 -19.03 10.24
CA THR A 175 6.96 -17.96 9.82
C THR A 175 7.83 -18.41 8.67
N PHE A 176 7.91 -17.63 7.59
CA PHE A 176 8.63 -17.97 6.37
C PHE A 176 9.38 -16.76 5.78
N ASP A 177 10.28 -17.01 4.86
CA ASP A 177 11.01 -16.00 4.09
C ASP A 177 10.09 -15.38 3.03
N ALA A 178 10.02 -14.04 3.00
CA ALA A 178 9.12 -13.32 2.11
C ALA A 178 9.45 -13.52 0.62
N GLU A 179 10.74 -13.49 0.27
CA GLU A 179 11.18 -13.60 -1.14
C GLU A 179 11.08 -15.02 -1.66
N GLU A 180 11.39 -16.02 -0.84
CA GLU A 180 11.19 -17.42 -1.19
C GLU A 180 9.70 -17.70 -1.45
N MET A 181 8.83 -17.27 -0.54
CA MET A 181 7.37 -17.43 -0.68
C MET A 181 6.82 -16.70 -1.90
N LYS A 182 7.23 -15.45 -2.11
CA LYS A 182 6.82 -14.65 -3.28
C LYS A 182 7.17 -15.35 -4.59
N THR A 183 8.39 -15.87 -4.65
CA THR A 183 8.90 -16.53 -5.85
C THR A 183 8.19 -17.87 -6.11
N ALA A 184 7.93 -18.66 -5.06
CA ALA A 184 7.18 -19.91 -5.15
C ALA A 184 5.73 -19.66 -5.59
N ILE A 185 5.01 -18.73 -4.97
CA ILE A 185 3.65 -18.38 -5.37
C ILE A 185 3.62 -17.91 -6.84
N ARG A 186 4.58 -17.10 -7.28
CA ARG A 186 4.65 -16.61 -8.66
C ARG A 186 4.79 -17.77 -9.66
N ARG A 187 5.67 -18.75 -9.38
CA ARG A 187 5.86 -19.92 -10.25
C ARG A 187 4.62 -20.81 -10.28
N VAL A 188 4.12 -21.17 -9.13
CA VAL A 188 2.97 -22.07 -8.98
C VAL A 188 1.70 -21.45 -9.58
N SER A 189 1.50 -20.15 -9.44
CA SER A 189 0.32 -19.45 -9.96
C SER A 189 0.21 -19.46 -11.49
N LEU A 190 1.27 -19.84 -12.22
CA LEU A 190 1.19 -20.04 -13.68
C LEU A 190 0.25 -21.19 -14.07
N MET A 191 0.02 -22.14 -13.15
CA MET A 191 -0.91 -23.26 -13.32
C MET A 191 -2.24 -23.06 -12.59
N ALA A 192 -2.49 -21.86 -12.06
CA ALA A 192 -3.76 -21.55 -11.42
C ALA A 192 -4.84 -21.22 -12.46
N ASP A 193 -6.08 -21.57 -12.16
CA ASP A 193 -7.23 -21.18 -12.98
C ASP A 193 -7.29 -19.65 -13.15
N GLU A 194 -7.39 -19.16 -14.39
CA GLU A 194 -7.31 -17.73 -14.72
C GLU A 194 -8.37 -16.87 -14.02
N ARG A 195 -9.56 -17.43 -13.79
CA ARG A 195 -10.69 -16.69 -13.21
C ARG A 195 -10.59 -16.59 -11.70
N THR A 196 -10.24 -17.69 -11.03
CA THR A 196 -10.18 -17.74 -9.56
C THR A 196 -8.82 -17.38 -9.02
N ARG A 197 -7.74 -17.62 -9.80
CA ARG A 197 -6.33 -17.49 -9.41
C ARG A 197 -6.05 -18.23 -8.11
N SER A 198 -6.73 -19.34 -7.91
CA SER A 198 -6.69 -20.10 -6.66
C SER A 198 -5.37 -20.85 -6.52
N VAL A 199 -4.73 -20.67 -5.38
CA VAL A 199 -3.63 -21.50 -4.90
C VAL A 199 -3.99 -22.10 -3.56
N ARG A 200 -3.54 -23.33 -3.30
CA ARG A 200 -3.69 -24.00 -2.02
C ARG A 200 -2.35 -23.95 -1.28
N MET A 201 -2.39 -23.53 -0.03
CA MET A 201 -1.27 -23.62 0.89
C MET A 201 -1.53 -24.77 1.88
N THR A 202 -0.65 -25.77 1.88
CA THR A 202 -0.66 -26.85 2.86
C THR A 202 0.47 -26.62 3.85
N ILE A 203 0.12 -26.22 5.06
CA ILE A 203 1.05 -25.88 6.14
C ILE A 203 1.32 -27.13 6.95
N ARG A 204 2.60 -27.55 7.01
CA ARG A 204 3.07 -28.72 7.78
C ARG A 204 4.22 -28.32 8.68
N PRO A 205 4.61 -29.17 9.65
CA PRO A 205 5.83 -28.92 10.41
C PRO A 205 7.05 -28.68 9.51
N ASN A 206 7.69 -27.53 9.69
CA ASN A 206 8.86 -27.02 8.99
C ASN A 206 8.72 -26.71 7.49
N GLU A 207 7.53 -26.82 6.89
CA GLU A 207 7.32 -26.52 5.48
C GLU A 207 5.91 -25.98 5.18
N ILE A 208 5.82 -25.19 4.11
CA ILE A 208 4.55 -24.85 3.47
C ILE A 208 4.64 -25.28 1.99
N GLU A 209 3.72 -26.11 1.56
CA GLU A 209 3.57 -26.50 0.17
C GLU A 209 2.51 -25.60 -0.49
N ILE A 210 2.90 -24.93 -1.56
CA ILE A 210 2.00 -24.13 -2.40
C ILE A 210 1.65 -24.97 -3.61
N GLY A 211 0.36 -25.19 -3.87
CA GLY A 211 -0.12 -25.95 -5.03
C GLY A 211 -1.16 -25.18 -5.81
N ALA A 212 -1.16 -25.36 -7.12
CA ALA A 212 -2.21 -24.89 -8.03
C ALA A 212 -2.55 -25.98 -9.03
N GLN A 213 -3.81 -26.03 -9.45
CA GLN A 213 -4.30 -26.97 -10.44
C GLN A 213 -5.37 -26.30 -11.30
N SER A 214 -5.25 -26.46 -12.60
CA SER A 214 -6.25 -26.10 -13.59
C SER A 214 -6.51 -27.28 -14.51
N SER A 215 -7.74 -27.44 -14.95
CA SER A 215 -8.10 -28.48 -15.93
C SER A 215 -7.49 -28.24 -17.30
N GLU A 216 -7.11 -27.02 -17.61
CA GLU A 216 -6.58 -26.61 -18.91
C GLU A 216 -5.05 -26.53 -18.93
N GLU A 217 -4.44 -26.06 -17.83
CA GLU A 217 -2.99 -25.79 -17.76
C GLU A 217 -2.21 -26.92 -17.07
N GLY A 218 -2.85 -27.72 -16.21
CA GLY A 218 -2.20 -28.79 -15.47
C GLY A 218 -2.05 -28.46 -13.98
N GLU A 219 -0.97 -28.96 -13.35
CA GLU A 219 -0.71 -28.77 -11.93
C GLU A 219 0.73 -28.36 -11.65
N ALA A 220 0.93 -27.59 -10.61
CA ALA A 220 2.24 -27.25 -10.05
C ALA A 220 2.20 -27.26 -8.54
N SER A 221 3.32 -27.65 -7.93
CA SER A 221 3.52 -27.47 -6.50
C SER A 221 4.97 -27.11 -6.19
N GLU A 222 5.16 -26.35 -5.12
CA GLU A 222 6.47 -25.97 -4.64
C GLU A 222 6.45 -25.87 -3.10
N LYS A 223 7.56 -26.25 -2.46
CA LYS A 223 7.71 -26.24 -1.00
C LYS A 223 8.64 -25.11 -0.60
N VAL A 224 8.24 -24.39 0.44
CA VAL A 224 9.00 -23.33 1.09
C VAL A 224 9.23 -23.71 2.55
N ALA A 225 10.44 -23.50 3.04
CA ALA A 225 10.75 -23.72 4.43
C ALA A 225 9.98 -22.74 5.34
N ALA A 226 9.42 -23.24 6.43
CA ALA A 226 8.67 -22.43 7.38
C ALA A 226 8.90 -22.91 8.81
N GLU A 227 8.91 -21.98 9.76
CA GLU A 227 8.92 -22.28 11.19
C GLU A 227 7.47 -22.52 11.62
N TYR A 228 7.09 -23.77 11.73
CA TYR A 228 5.79 -24.24 12.20
C TYR A 228 5.92 -25.62 12.82
N THR A 229 5.15 -25.89 13.87
CA THR A 229 5.23 -27.18 14.59
C THR A 229 3.85 -27.80 14.86
N GLY A 230 2.78 -27.16 14.38
CA GLY A 230 1.41 -27.62 14.59
C GLY A 230 0.97 -28.73 13.61
N GLU A 231 -0.30 -29.08 13.69
CA GLU A 231 -0.94 -30.04 12.78
C GLU A 231 -1.04 -29.48 11.35
N GLU A 232 -1.18 -30.39 10.37
CA GLU A 232 -1.39 -29.98 8.97
C GLU A 232 -2.69 -29.19 8.83
N VAL A 233 -2.58 -28.03 8.18
CA VAL A 233 -3.74 -27.20 7.82
C VAL A 233 -3.65 -26.83 6.34
N GLN A 234 -4.80 -26.89 5.64
CA GLN A 234 -4.91 -26.49 4.25
C GLN A 234 -5.79 -25.25 4.13
N VAL A 235 -5.30 -24.26 3.39
CA VAL A 235 -6.00 -22.99 3.15
C VAL A 235 -5.88 -22.60 1.69
N GLY A 236 -6.99 -22.19 1.06
CA GLY A 236 -7.00 -21.67 -0.31
C GLY A 236 -6.92 -20.15 -0.34
N PHE A 237 -6.21 -19.60 -1.31
CA PHE A 237 -6.11 -18.15 -1.51
C PHE A 237 -6.16 -17.76 -2.98
N ASN A 238 -6.56 -16.53 -3.23
CA ASN A 238 -6.23 -15.87 -4.49
C ASN A 238 -4.73 -15.49 -4.48
N SER A 239 -3.96 -16.08 -5.38
CA SER A 239 -2.50 -15.89 -5.46
C SER A 239 -2.09 -14.43 -5.66
N GLN A 240 -2.90 -13.63 -6.37
CA GLN A 240 -2.62 -12.21 -6.58
C GLN A 240 -2.63 -11.44 -5.26
N TYR A 241 -3.54 -11.75 -4.34
CA TYR A 241 -3.60 -11.06 -3.06
C TYR A 241 -2.33 -11.28 -2.23
N LEU A 242 -1.83 -12.51 -2.21
CA LEU A 242 -0.57 -12.84 -1.53
C LEU A 242 0.63 -12.19 -2.21
N GLN A 243 0.69 -12.21 -3.54
CA GLN A 243 1.79 -11.59 -4.31
C GLN A 243 1.84 -10.08 -4.11
N GLU A 244 0.72 -9.38 -4.13
CA GLU A 244 0.68 -7.92 -3.96
C GLU A 244 1.21 -7.52 -2.58
N PHE A 245 0.83 -8.22 -1.52
CA PHE A 245 1.40 -8.00 -0.18
C PHE A 245 2.91 -8.26 -0.14
N LEU A 246 3.37 -9.42 -0.62
CA LEU A 246 4.77 -9.80 -0.61
C LEU A 246 5.65 -8.87 -1.47
N ASN A 247 5.11 -8.33 -2.57
CA ASN A 247 5.80 -7.33 -3.38
C ASN A 247 6.00 -6.01 -2.63
N VAL A 248 4.99 -5.58 -1.88
CA VAL A 248 5.04 -4.31 -1.14
C VAL A 248 6.03 -4.39 0.01
N VAL A 249 5.96 -5.43 0.83
CA VAL A 249 6.86 -5.57 2.00
C VAL A 249 8.31 -5.83 1.57
N GLY A 250 8.54 -6.56 0.48
CA GLY A 250 9.87 -6.83 -0.06
C GLY A 250 10.54 -5.61 -0.73
N ALA A 251 9.77 -4.62 -1.18
CA ALA A 251 10.32 -3.42 -1.80
C ALA A 251 11.07 -2.50 -0.80
N GLY A 252 10.80 -2.63 0.49
CA GLY A 252 11.45 -1.83 1.55
C GLY A 252 12.89 -2.24 1.86
N GLU A 253 13.32 -3.44 1.45
CA GLU A 253 14.67 -3.97 1.76
C GLU A 253 15.75 -3.61 0.73
N SER A 254 15.37 -3.24 -0.50
CA SER A 254 16.35 -2.94 -1.56
C SER A 254 17.20 -1.68 -1.31
N GLU A 255 16.91 -0.87 -0.32
CA GLU A 255 17.67 0.33 0.04
C GLU A 255 18.78 0.11 1.09
N THR A 256 18.90 -1.11 1.65
CA THR A 256 19.89 -1.43 2.70
C THR A 256 20.95 -2.47 2.31
N GLU A 257 21.10 -2.82 1.05
CA GLU A 257 22.20 -3.68 0.60
C GLU A 257 23.55 -2.97 0.71
N GLY A 258 24.15 -3.02 1.91
CA GLY A 258 25.56 -2.73 2.14
C GLY A 258 26.40 -3.89 1.63
N THR A 259 27.07 -3.72 0.50
CA THR A 259 28.11 -4.67 0.03
C THR A 259 29.33 -4.58 0.93
N ASN A 260 29.51 -5.54 1.83
CA ASN A 260 30.80 -5.76 2.50
C ASN A 260 31.62 -6.76 1.70
N GLU A 261 32.65 -6.27 1.02
CA GLU A 261 33.70 -7.10 0.42
C GLU A 261 34.70 -7.52 1.51
N LYS A 262 34.85 -8.81 1.75
CA LYS A 262 35.98 -9.36 2.55
C LYS A 262 36.97 -9.99 1.60
N GLU A 263 38.16 -9.48 1.57
CA GLU A 263 39.33 -10.14 0.97
C GLU A 263 39.88 -11.19 1.93
N THR A 264 39.89 -12.43 1.50
CA THR A 264 40.66 -13.50 2.14
C THR A 264 41.40 -14.31 1.06
N ASP A 265 42.73 -14.34 1.13
CA ASP A 265 43.65 -15.14 0.29
C ASP A 265 43.47 -15.03 -1.23
N GLY A 266 43.36 -13.80 -1.78
CA GLY A 266 43.55 -13.57 -3.22
C GLY A 266 42.38 -14.01 -4.10
N GLU A 267 41.27 -14.51 -3.56
CA GLU A 267 40.02 -14.74 -4.25
C GLU A 267 38.89 -13.90 -3.61
N THR A 268 38.23 -13.09 -4.43
CA THR A 268 37.06 -12.32 -4.00
C THR A 268 35.87 -13.26 -3.96
N VAL A 269 35.67 -13.94 -2.82
CA VAL A 269 34.47 -14.74 -2.60
C VAL A 269 33.37 -13.77 -2.16
N ARG A 270 32.40 -13.54 -3.00
CA ARG A 270 31.15 -12.85 -2.62
C ARG A 270 30.35 -13.77 -1.71
N VAL A 271 30.64 -13.69 -0.42
CA VAL A 271 29.78 -14.30 0.59
C VAL A 271 28.58 -13.39 0.73
N LYS A 272 27.44 -13.79 0.17
CA LYS A 272 26.16 -13.24 0.59
C LYS A 272 25.98 -13.63 2.06
N GLU A 273 26.44 -12.76 2.97
CA GLU A 273 25.98 -12.87 4.35
C GLU A 273 24.45 -12.83 4.31
N SER A 274 23.83 -13.70 5.10
CA SER A 274 22.39 -13.74 5.32
C SER A 274 21.97 -12.48 6.09
N ALA A 275 22.09 -11.32 5.43
CA ALA A 275 21.54 -10.06 5.91
C ALA A 275 20.04 -10.27 6.04
N ASN A 276 19.59 -10.13 7.23
CA ASN A 276 18.22 -9.96 7.75
C ASN A 276 17.11 -10.23 6.74
N ARG A 277 16.93 -11.52 6.35
CA ARG A 277 15.87 -11.90 5.42
C ARG A 277 14.53 -11.52 6.02
N LEU A 278 13.71 -10.84 5.23
CA LEU A 278 12.37 -10.43 5.67
C LEU A 278 11.51 -11.66 5.96
N ARG A 279 11.13 -11.78 7.21
CA ARG A 279 10.29 -12.88 7.69
C ARG A 279 8.85 -12.42 7.83
N ILE A 280 7.93 -13.22 7.33
CA ILE A 280 6.50 -12.99 7.45
C ILE A 280 5.93 -13.96 8.49
N ALA A 281 5.23 -13.43 9.47
CA ALA A 281 4.38 -14.21 10.36
C ALA A 281 3.00 -14.37 9.72
N PHE A 282 2.60 -15.59 9.48
CA PHE A 282 1.31 -15.99 8.95
C PHE A 282 0.49 -16.60 10.08
N GLU A 283 -0.53 -15.89 10.51
CA GLU A 283 -1.39 -16.25 11.62
C GLU A 283 -2.73 -16.79 11.10
N PHE A 284 -3.16 -17.92 11.59
CA PHE A 284 -4.36 -18.61 11.15
C PHE A 284 -4.96 -19.49 12.28
N LYS A 285 -6.19 -19.90 12.08
CA LYS A 285 -6.89 -20.84 12.97
C LYS A 285 -7.11 -22.18 12.28
N ASP A 286 -7.77 -22.13 11.14
CA ASP A 286 -8.12 -23.28 10.31
C ASP A 286 -8.17 -22.91 8.84
N GLY A 287 -8.63 -23.81 7.96
CA GLY A 287 -8.70 -23.60 6.51
C GLY A 287 -9.82 -22.66 6.04
N ASN A 288 -10.71 -22.19 6.92
CA ASN A 288 -11.86 -21.37 6.56
C ASN A 288 -11.90 -20.02 7.27
N ALA A 289 -11.14 -19.85 8.35
CA ALA A 289 -11.06 -18.60 9.10
C ALA A 289 -10.18 -17.58 8.38
N GLN A 290 -10.44 -16.29 8.63
CA GLN A 290 -9.59 -15.22 8.13
C GLN A 290 -8.15 -15.38 8.62
N THR A 291 -7.23 -15.18 7.71
CA THR A 291 -5.80 -15.25 7.99
C THR A 291 -5.20 -13.86 8.07
N GLN A 292 -4.14 -13.72 8.85
CA GLN A 292 -3.41 -12.46 9.01
C GLN A 292 -1.93 -12.68 8.69
N LEU A 293 -1.37 -11.75 7.92
CA LEU A 293 0.06 -11.69 7.63
C LEU A 293 0.63 -10.39 8.22
N ASN A 294 1.78 -10.50 8.87
CA ASN A 294 2.53 -9.36 9.42
C ASN A 294 4.02 -9.56 9.14
N ILE A 295 4.78 -8.49 9.23
CA ILE A 295 6.24 -8.55 9.24
C ILE A 295 6.69 -9.05 10.61
N ALA A 296 7.36 -10.20 10.64
CA ALA A 296 7.79 -10.81 11.90
C ALA A 296 8.81 -9.93 12.62
N GLY A 297 8.50 -9.58 13.86
CA GLY A 297 9.41 -8.80 14.71
C GLY A 297 9.41 -7.28 14.47
N ASP A 298 8.65 -6.76 13.53
CA ASP A 298 8.47 -5.31 13.39
C ASP A 298 7.72 -4.74 14.60
N LYS A 299 8.32 -3.75 15.26
CA LYS A 299 7.74 -3.02 16.39
C LYS A 299 7.51 -1.55 16.07
N THR A 300 7.86 -1.13 14.87
CA THR A 300 7.79 0.25 14.42
C THR A 300 6.38 0.63 14.03
N TYR A 301 5.70 -0.32 13.38
CA TYR A 301 4.32 -0.20 12.94
C TYR A 301 3.51 -1.41 13.41
N ASP A 302 2.24 -1.21 13.79
CA ASP A 302 1.29 -2.30 13.86
C ASP A 302 0.67 -2.51 12.47
N TYR A 303 1.27 -3.42 11.71
CA TYR A 303 0.86 -3.70 10.34
C TYR A 303 0.17 -5.07 10.28
N LYS A 304 -1.03 -5.10 9.72
CA LYS A 304 -1.84 -6.32 9.55
C LYS A 304 -2.38 -6.38 8.13
N TYR A 305 -2.12 -7.47 7.47
CA TYR A 305 -2.75 -7.79 6.20
C TYR A 305 -3.65 -9.01 6.36
N ILE A 306 -4.94 -8.82 6.21
CA ILE A 306 -5.95 -9.87 6.38
C ILE A 306 -6.41 -10.34 5.00
N VAL A 307 -6.44 -11.65 4.78
CA VAL A 307 -6.93 -12.27 3.55
C VAL A 307 -8.04 -13.26 3.89
N MET A 308 -9.14 -13.15 3.15
CA MET A 308 -10.21 -14.14 3.25
C MET A 308 -9.84 -15.38 2.46
N PRO A 309 -9.92 -16.58 3.06
CA PRO A 309 -9.64 -17.82 2.35
C PRO A 309 -10.69 -18.11 1.29
N LEU A 310 -10.27 -18.80 0.24
CA LEU A 310 -11.15 -19.41 -0.74
C LEU A 310 -11.55 -20.81 -0.25
N ARG A 311 -12.78 -21.21 -0.53
CA ARG A 311 -13.20 -22.60 -0.35
C ARG A 311 -12.52 -23.46 -1.42
N ILE A 312 -11.75 -24.43 -1.00
CA ILE A 312 -11.05 -25.43 -1.84
C ILE A 312 -11.78 -26.76 -1.78
#